data_0cb29258ef8d5ce18c65d7389f71e46f
#
_entry.id   0cb29258ef8d5ce18c65d7389f71e46f
#
_cell.length_a   1.000
_cell.length_b   1.000
_cell.length_c   1.000
_cell.angle_alpha   90.00
_cell.angle_beta   90.00
_cell.angle_gamma   90.00
#
_symmetry.space_group_name_H-M   'P 1'
#
loop_
_entity.id
_entity.type
_entity.pdbx_description
1 polymer ?
#
loop_
_entity_poly.entity_id
_entity_poly.type
_entity_poly.pdbx_seq_one_letter_code
_entity_poly.pdbx_strand_id
1 'polypeptide(L)'
;MIRIGLSFLLLASAACFGQQWEIGGSAGAGYLPGVSVSAPAGTATTGFKPGAAFGGFFGQNLYPHWSGEFHYGFLQSNLKVQSGGTDATFSGVAHVVHYDLVLHTNKRGSRVQYFAAFGGGMKIFRGTGKEAAFQPLSQYAVLTKTQEVKPMASVGGGLKYKLGERVFLRTEFRDYITPFPKNVIAPGSNAKFSSSILHDFIPMVALSYEF
;
A
#
# COMPACT_ATOMS: atom_id res chain seq x y z
N MET A 1 17.70 1.07 40.67
CA MET A 1 17.29 -0.04 39.76
C MET A 1 15.84 -0.53 39.93
N ILE A 2 14.99 0.08 40.76
CA ILE A 2 13.57 -0.38 41.01
C ILE A 2 12.53 0.29 40.10
N ARG A 3 12.87 1.40 39.44
CA ARG A 3 11.90 2.16 38.61
C ARG A 3 11.60 1.58 37.22
N ILE A 4 12.49 0.76 36.65
CA ILE A 4 12.29 0.14 35.33
C ILE A 4 11.35 -1.07 35.42
N GLY A 5 11.34 -1.80 36.54
CA GLY A 5 10.45 -2.94 36.75
C GLY A 5 8.97 -2.57 36.87
N LEU A 6 8.67 -1.40 37.42
CA LEU A 6 7.28 -0.95 37.62
C LEU A 6 6.61 -0.53 36.28
N SER A 7 7.39 0.02 35.34
CA SER A 7 6.89 0.40 34.02
C SER A 7 6.56 -0.82 33.13
N PHE A 8 7.30 -1.91 33.28
CA PHE A 8 7.04 -3.18 32.62
C PHE A 8 5.79 -3.90 33.19
N LEU A 9 5.58 -3.80 34.49
CA LEU A 9 4.37 -4.36 35.13
C LEU A 9 3.09 -3.59 34.73
N LEU A 10 3.16 -2.29 34.58
CA LEU A 10 2.02 -1.47 34.11
C LEU A 10 1.66 -1.72 32.63
N LEU A 11 2.63 -2.05 31.78
CA LEU A 11 2.40 -2.47 30.41
C LEU A 11 1.80 -3.89 30.32
N ALA A 12 2.20 -4.80 31.22
CA ALA A 12 1.64 -6.15 31.29
C ALA A 12 0.22 -6.19 31.85
N SER A 13 -0.17 -5.27 32.73
CA SER A 13 -1.53 -5.19 33.28
C SER A 13 -2.54 -4.59 32.29
N ALA A 14 -2.11 -3.79 31.33
CA ALA A 14 -2.96 -3.31 30.24
C ALA A 14 -3.38 -4.43 29.25
N ALA A 15 -2.66 -5.54 29.21
CA ALA A 15 -2.96 -6.71 28.39
C ALA A 15 -4.10 -7.61 28.96
N CYS A 16 -4.54 -7.38 30.18
CA CYS A 16 -5.57 -8.20 30.84
C CYS A 16 -7.03 -7.76 30.59
N PHE A 17 -7.26 -6.66 29.90
CA PHE A 17 -8.62 -6.25 29.54
C PHE A 17 -8.92 -6.76 28.14
N GLY A 18 -9.47 -7.96 28.00
CA GLY A 18 -10.29 -8.48 26.90
C GLY A 18 -9.98 -8.01 25.46
N GLN A 19 -8.84 -7.40 25.21
CA GLN A 19 -8.40 -6.92 23.93
C GLN A 19 -7.90 -8.10 23.11
N GLN A 20 -8.62 -8.43 22.06
CA GLN A 20 -8.19 -9.46 21.12
C GLN A 20 -7.26 -8.82 20.10
N TRP A 21 -6.14 -9.46 19.89
CA TRP A 21 -5.16 -9.10 18.88
C TRP A 21 -5.32 -9.99 17.65
N GLU A 22 -5.03 -9.45 16.51
CA GLU A 22 -5.05 -10.16 15.24
C GLU A 22 -3.74 -9.94 14.50
N ILE A 23 -3.16 -11.01 13.96
CA ILE A 23 -2.03 -10.95 13.05
C ILE A 23 -2.40 -11.64 11.76
N GLY A 24 -2.00 -11.07 10.62
CA GLY A 24 -2.30 -11.65 9.33
C GLY A 24 -1.25 -11.38 8.28
N GLY A 25 -1.23 -12.26 7.27
CA GLY A 25 -0.43 -12.11 6.06
C GLY A 25 -1.32 -12.04 4.84
N SER A 26 -0.98 -11.22 3.86
CA SER A 26 -1.75 -10.98 2.64
C SER A 26 -0.91 -11.11 1.38
N ALA A 27 -1.58 -11.51 0.29
CA ALA A 27 -1.04 -11.55 -1.05
C ALA A 27 -2.08 -11.03 -2.05
N GLY A 28 -1.63 -10.38 -3.12
CA GLY A 28 -2.51 -9.80 -4.12
C GLY A 28 -1.75 -9.22 -5.30
N ALA A 29 -2.38 -8.28 -5.98
CA ALA A 29 -1.81 -7.57 -7.12
C ALA A 29 -2.14 -6.08 -7.05
N GLY A 30 -1.16 -5.23 -7.35
CA GLY A 30 -1.34 -3.80 -7.48
C GLY A 30 -1.60 -3.38 -8.92
N TYR A 31 -2.53 -2.47 -9.13
CA TYR A 31 -2.82 -1.83 -10.40
C TYR A 31 -2.85 -0.31 -10.21
N LEU A 32 -1.93 0.38 -10.89
CA LEU A 32 -1.84 1.83 -10.88
C LEU A 32 -2.19 2.35 -12.28
N PRO A 33 -3.30 3.10 -12.43
CA PRO A 33 -3.59 3.81 -13.66
C PRO A 33 -2.45 4.74 -14.05
N GLY A 34 -2.10 4.74 -15.33
CA GLY A 34 -1.07 5.62 -15.85
C GLY A 34 -1.49 7.08 -15.83
N VAL A 35 -0.52 7.98 -15.73
CA VAL A 35 -0.69 9.44 -15.79
C VAL A 35 -0.21 9.92 -17.15
N SER A 36 -1.01 10.74 -17.83
CA SER A 36 -0.59 11.36 -19.10
C SER A 36 0.49 12.41 -18.84
N VAL A 37 1.45 12.45 -19.76
CA VAL A 37 2.52 13.43 -19.76
C VAL A 37 2.52 14.15 -21.12
N SER A 38 2.54 15.47 -21.11
CA SER A 38 2.60 16.30 -22.32
C SER A 38 3.98 17.00 -22.39
N ALA A 39 4.62 16.91 -23.55
CA ALA A 39 5.89 17.55 -23.85
C ALA A 39 5.81 18.19 -25.27
N PRO A 40 6.77 19.05 -25.68
CA PRO A 40 6.80 19.59 -27.04
C PRO A 40 6.82 18.51 -28.14
N ALA A 41 7.34 17.32 -27.83
CA ALA A 41 7.38 16.17 -28.73
C ALA A 41 6.05 15.39 -28.85
N GLY A 42 4.99 15.80 -28.11
CA GLY A 42 3.67 15.13 -28.11
C GLY A 42 3.25 14.66 -26.70
N THR A 43 2.51 13.55 -26.66
CA THR A 43 1.97 12.98 -25.41
C THR A 43 2.47 11.56 -25.18
N ALA A 44 2.63 11.20 -23.91
CA ALA A 44 2.97 9.86 -23.47
C ALA A 44 2.14 9.51 -22.23
N THR A 45 2.10 8.23 -21.86
CA THR A 45 1.56 7.75 -20.58
C THR A 45 2.71 7.24 -19.75
N THR A 46 2.76 7.65 -18.48
CA THR A 46 3.78 7.19 -17.53
C THR A 46 3.12 6.69 -16.25
N GLY A 47 3.85 5.87 -15.50
CA GLY A 47 3.37 5.31 -14.23
C GLY A 47 4.06 4.01 -13.88
N PHE A 48 3.28 3.06 -13.38
CA PHE A 48 3.79 1.79 -12.91
C PHE A 48 3.07 0.63 -13.61
N LYS A 49 3.79 -0.47 -13.83
CA LYS A 49 3.17 -1.72 -14.32
C LYS A 49 2.43 -2.40 -13.17
N PRO A 50 1.33 -3.12 -13.48
CA PRO A 50 0.74 -4.05 -12.52
C PRO A 50 1.81 -5.01 -11.98
N GLY A 51 1.75 -5.30 -10.69
CA GLY A 51 2.74 -6.13 -10.03
C GLY A 51 2.18 -6.88 -8.83
N ALA A 52 2.95 -7.86 -8.33
CA ALA A 52 2.59 -8.61 -7.14
C ALA A 52 2.63 -7.71 -5.89
N ALA A 53 1.70 -7.95 -4.98
CA ALA A 53 1.61 -7.29 -3.69
C ALA A 53 1.62 -8.34 -2.57
N PHE A 54 2.44 -8.12 -1.55
CA PHE A 54 2.51 -8.96 -0.36
C PHE A 54 2.51 -8.06 0.88
N GLY A 55 1.92 -8.52 1.96
CA GLY A 55 1.87 -7.72 3.16
C GLY A 55 1.60 -8.52 4.41
N GLY A 56 1.63 -7.81 5.53
CA GLY A 56 1.21 -8.30 6.82
C GLY A 56 0.57 -7.18 7.61
N PHE A 57 -0.26 -7.56 8.56
CA PHE A 57 -0.89 -6.62 9.46
C PHE A 57 -0.95 -7.16 10.88
N PHE A 58 -1.01 -6.21 11.79
CA PHE A 58 -1.21 -6.45 13.20
C PHE A 58 -2.35 -5.55 13.68
N GLY A 59 -3.42 -6.16 14.15
CA GLY A 59 -4.65 -5.48 14.51
C GLY A 59 -4.95 -5.59 16.00
N GLN A 60 -5.56 -4.53 16.53
CA GLN A 60 -6.13 -4.48 17.86
C GLN A 60 -7.63 -4.25 17.74
N ASN A 61 -8.37 -5.18 18.27
CA ASN A 61 -9.83 -5.08 18.32
C ASN A 61 -10.25 -4.17 19.49
N LEU A 62 -10.53 -2.90 19.21
CA LEU A 62 -10.81 -1.87 20.22
C LEU A 62 -12.24 -2.00 20.80
N TYR A 63 -13.24 -2.25 19.92
CA TYR A 63 -14.65 -2.31 20.23
C TYR A 63 -15.35 -3.38 19.39
N PRO A 64 -16.64 -3.73 19.68
CA PRO A 64 -17.37 -4.76 18.91
C PRO A 64 -17.43 -4.54 17.40
N HIS A 65 -17.36 -3.28 16.95
CA HIS A 65 -17.46 -2.89 15.55
C HIS A 65 -16.23 -2.14 15.04
N TRP A 66 -15.26 -1.82 15.90
CA TRP A 66 -14.08 -1.05 15.53
C TRP A 66 -12.80 -1.78 15.89
N SER A 67 -11.87 -1.81 14.97
CA SER A 67 -10.48 -2.23 15.20
C SER A 67 -9.50 -1.21 14.63
N GLY A 68 -8.28 -1.24 15.15
CA GLY A 68 -7.15 -0.52 14.60
C GLY A 68 -6.16 -1.52 14.03
N GLU A 69 -5.62 -1.27 12.84
CA GLU A 69 -4.71 -2.18 12.17
C GLU A 69 -3.47 -1.44 11.66
N PHE A 70 -2.30 -1.92 12.03
CA PHE A 70 -1.03 -1.49 11.47
C PHE A 70 -0.64 -2.42 10.33
N HIS A 71 -0.33 -1.86 9.17
CA HIS A 71 -0.02 -2.60 7.96
C HIS A 71 1.39 -2.30 7.46
N TYR A 72 2.05 -3.32 6.97
CA TYR A 72 3.22 -3.24 6.11
C TYR A 72 2.97 -3.99 4.83
N GLY A 73 3.32 -3.40 3.69
CA GLY A 73 3.20 -4.02 2.38
C GLY A 73 4.42 -3.79 1.50
N PHE A 74 4.71 -4.79 0.68
CA PHE A 74 5.67 -4.75 -0.42
C PHE A 74 4.91 -4.87 -1.73
N LEU A 75 5.20 -3.98 -2.68
CA LEU A 75 4.60 -3.97 -4.01
C LEU A 75 5.70 -3.99 -5.07
N GLN A 76 5.59 -4.90 -6.01
CA GLN A 76 6.38 -4.84 -7.23
C GLN A 76 5.81 -3.71 -8.10
N SER A 77 6.57 -2.65 -8.29
CA SER A 77 6.13 -1.40 -8.93
C SER A 77 7.12 -0.99 -10.01
N ASN A 78 7.20 -1.78 -11.10
CA ASN A 78 8.07 -1.46 -12.22
C ASN A 78 7.59 -0.18 -12.92
N LEU A 79 8.49 0.76 -13.12
CA LEU A 79 8.22 2.04 -13.76
C LEU A 79 8.02 1.84 -15.26
N LYS A 80 7.15 2.65 -15.86
CA LYS A 80 6.82 2.58 -17.29
C LYS A 80 6.60 3.98 -17.88
N VAL A 81 7.11 4.18 -19.10
CA VAL A 81 6.73 5.28 -20.01
C VAL A 81 6.36 4.67 -21.36
N GLN A 82 5.26 5.12 -21.95
CA GLN A 82 4.76 4.60 -23.20
C GLN A 82 4.30 5.74 -24.14
N SER A 83 4.70 5.69 -25.40
CA SER A 83 4.26 6.62 -26.44
C SER A 83 4.44 6.00 -27.83
N GLY A 84 3.45 6.14 -28.71
CA GLY A 84 3.54 5.74 -30.12
C GLY A 84 3.93 4.26 -30.34
N GLY A 85 3.47 3.34 -29.47
CA GLY A 85 3.84 1.91 -29.55
C GLY A 85 5.21 1.56 -28.99
N THR A 86 5.98 2.53 -28.49
CA THR A 86 7.26 2.32 -27.82
C THR A 86 7.06 2.33 -26.31
N ASP A 87 7.67 1.38 -25.61
CA ASP A 87 7.66 1.23 -24.15
C ASP A 87 9.06 1.34 -23.58
N ALA A 88 9.27 2.20 -22.60
CA ALA A 88 10.44 2.21 -21.73
C ALA A 88 10.03 1.69 -20.35
N THR A 89 10.78 0.73 -19.80
CA THR A 89 10.50 0.17 -18.48
C THR A 89 11.75 0.09 -17.63
N PHE A 90 11.55 0.25 -16.32
CA PHE A 90 12.63 0.25 -15.34
C PHE A 90 12.17 -0.48 -14.09
N SER A 91 12.98 -1.37 -13.55
CA SER A 91 12.61 -2.14 -12.36
C SER A 91 12.40 -1.21 -11.17
N GLY A 92 11.36 -1.48 -10.41
CA GLY A 92 11.02 -0.71 -9.22
C GLY A 92 10.20 -1.52 -8.23
N VAL A 93 10.26 -1.06 -6.99
CA VAL A 93 9.48 -1.60 -5.87
C VAL A 93 8.88 -0.45 -5.06
N ALA A 94 7.82 -0.73 -4.33
CA ALA A 94 7.32 0.19 -3.34
C ALA A 94 7.07 -0.54 -2.01
N HIS A 95 7.25 0.19 -0.92
CA HIS A 95 6.88 -0.26 0.41
C HIS A 95 5.81 0.66 0.96
N VAL A 96 4.83 0.12 1.64
CA VAL A 96 3.77 0.88 2.29
C VAL A 96 3.77 0.57 3.78
N VAL A 97 3.59 1.62 4.58
CA VAL A 97 3.42 1.53 6.03
C VAL A 97 2.27 2.45 6.40
N HIS A 98 1.22 1.91 6.98
CA HIS A 98 0.05 2.70 7.36
C HIS A 98 -0.69 2.12 8.55
N TYR A 99 -1.51 2.96 9.16
CA TYR A 99 -2.45 2.59 10.19
C TYR A 99 -3.86 2.88 9.72
N ASP A 100 -4.74 1.90 9.88
CA ASP A 100 -6.15 2.00 9.49
C ASP A 100 -7.08 1.83 10.69
N LEU A 101 -8.17 2.56 10.67
CA LEU A 101 -9.37 2.26 11.43
C LEU A 101 -10.26 1.36 10.57
N VAL A 102 -10.72 0.26 11.15
CA VAL A 102 -11.56 -0.73 10.47
C VAL A 102 -12.91 -0.80 11.15
N LEU A 103 -13.97 -0.61 10.36
CA LEU A 103 -15.36 -0.69 10.81
C LEU A 103 -15.97 -1.99 10.31
N HIS A 104 -16.42 -2.81 11.24
CA HIS A 104 -17.09 -4.08 10.98
C HIS A 104 -18.62 -3.92 11.07
N THR A 105 -19.33 -4.45 10.08
CA THR A 105 -20.82 -4.37 10.05
C THR A 105 -21.48 -5.31 11.05
N ASN A 106 -20.88 -6.48 11.28
CA ASN A 106 -21.40 -7.52 12.14
C ASN A 106 -20.56 -7.64 13.43
N LYS A 107 -21.21 -8.07 14.52
CA LYS A 107 -20.52 -8.36 15.77
C LYS A 107 -19.45 -9.44 15.58
N ARG A 108 -18.40 -9.37 16.39
CA ARG A 108 -17.38 -10.41 16.49
C ARG A 108 -17.99 -11.79 16.68
N GLY A 109 -17.37 -12.80 16.09
CA GLY A 109 -17.83 -14.18 16.13
C GLY A 109 -18.81 -14.54 15.03
N SER A 110 -19.35 -13.60 14.26
CA SER A 110 -20.12 -13.89 13.05
C SER A 110 -19.26 -14.65 12.05
N ARG A 111 -19.84 -15.64 11.36
CA ARG A 111 -19.13 -16.45 10.36
C ARG A 111 -18.64 -15.62 9.19
N VAL A 112 -19.40 -14.58 8.83
CA VAL A 112 -19.05 -13.60 7.79
C VAL A 112 -19.13 -12.20 8.40
N GLN A 113 -18.09 -11.40 8.19
CA GLN A 113 -18.03 -10.00 8.62
C GLN A 113 -17.60 -9.15 7.43
N TYR A 114 -18.44 -8.19 7.04
CA TYR A 114 -18.03 -7.15 6.09
C TYR A 114 -17.35 -6.03 6.84
N PHE A 115 -16.38 -5.41 6.21
CA PHE A 115 -15.68 -4.28 6.83
C PHE A 115 -15.35 -3.20 5.80
N ALA A 116 -15.24 -1.99 6.30
CA ALA A 116 -14.64 -0.84 5.63
C ALA A 116 -13.40 -0.41 6.43
N ALA A 117 -12.35 -0.01 5.73
CA ALA A 117 -11.10 0.44 6.32
C ALA A 117 -10.70 1.79 5.75
N PHE A 118 -10.20 2.67 6.59
CA PHE A 118 -9.67 3.98 6.19
C PHE A 118 -8.54 4.39 7.12
N GLY A 119 -7.53 5.00 6.55
CA GLY A 119 -6.36 5.40 7.32
C GLY A 119 -5.33 6.16 6.52
N GLY A 120 -4.13 6.18 7.04
CA GLY A 120 -3.05 6.91 6.40
C GLY A 120 -1.68 6.43 6.85
N GLY A 121 -0.70 6.82 6.08
CA GLY A 121 0.68 6.44 6.30
C GLY A 121 1.62 6.99 5.25
N MET A 122 2.58 6.18 4.85
CA MET A 122 3.56 6.55 3.84
C MET A 122 3.78 5.43 2.83
N LYS A 123 4.07 5.83 1.61
CA LYS A 123 4.52 4.95 0.54
C LYS A 123 5.91 5.36 0.07
N ILE A 124 6.81 4.40 0.04
CA ILE A 124 8.21 4.57 -0.32
C ILE A 124 8.38 3.96 -1.71
N PHE A 125 8.52 4.79 -2.73
CA PHE A 125 8.80 4.36 -4.09
C PHE A 125 10.33 4.26 -4.29
N ARG A 126 10.80 3.23 -4.98
CA ARG A 126 12.22 3.02 -5.25
C ARG A 126 12.43 2.40 -6.63
N GLY A 127 13.20 3.08 -7.48
CA GLY A 127 13.75 2.49 -8.68
C GLY A 127 14.91 1.55 -8.34
N THR A 128 14.92 0.34 -8.89
CA THR A 128 15.93 -0.70 -8.61
C THR A 128 16.68 -1.17 -9.86
N GLY A 129 16.30 -0.67 -11.04
CA GLY A 129 16.92 -0.99 -12.32
C GLY A 129 18.35 -0.44 -12.46
N LYS A 130 18.97 -0.71 -13.61
CA LYS A 130 20.24 -0.10 -14.02
C LYS A 130 19.92 1.10 -14.90
N GLU A 131 20.44 2.27 -14.53
CA GLU A 131 20.34 3.47 -15.35
C GLU A 131 21.21 3.30 -16.61
N ALA A 132 20.59 3.57 -17.77
CA ALA A 132 21.29 3.62 -19.05
C ALA A 132 21.61 5.07 -19.41
N ALA A 133 22.72 5.30 -20.08
CA ALA A 133 23.10 6.64 -20.57
C ALA A 133 22.05 7.24 -21.53
N PHE A 134 21.30 6.39 -22.24
CA PHE A 134 20.17 6.75 -23.07
C PHE A 134 18.95 5.94 -22.66
N GLN A 135 17.85 6.64 -22.35
CA GLN A 135 16.54 6.03 -22.09
C GLN A 135 15.59 6.42 -23.21
N PRO A 136 14.91 5.43 -23.86
CA PRO A 136 13.85 5.72 -24.80
C PRO A 136 12.76 6.57 -24.11
N LEU A 137 12.16 7.52 -24.84
CA LEU A 137 11.10 8.39 -24.35
C LEU A 137 11.51 9.35 -23.19
N SER A 138 12.81 9.57 -22.97
CA SER A 138 13.33 10.49 -21.93
C SER A 138 12.86 11.94 -22.11
N GLN A 139 12.46 12.35 -23.31
CA GLN A 139 11.83 13.64 -23.56
C GLN A 139 10.48 13.81 -22.83
N TYR A 140 9.79 12.72 -22.48
CA TYR A 140 8.54 12.72 -21.72
C TYR A 140 8.79 12.52 -20.23
N ALA A 141 9.52 11.46 -19.89
CA ALA A 141 9.86 11.15 -18.50
C ALA A 141 11.14 10.32 -18.43
N VAL A 142 11.93 10.56 -17.39
CA VAL A 142 13.16 9.82 -17.07
C VAL A 142 12.89 8.92 -15.89
N LEU A 143 13.16 7.63 -16.04
CA LEU A 143 13.01 6.62 -15.00
C LEU A 143 14.32 6.51 -14.23
N THR A 144 14.29 6.73 -12.93
CA THR A 144 15.51 6.91 -12.12
C THR A 144 15.67 5.83 -11.05
N LYS A 145 16.93 5.58 -10.67
CA LYS A 145 17.28 4.72 -9.53
C LYS A 145 17.29 5.54 -8.23
N THR A 146 16.22 6.28 -7.98
CA THR A 146 16.08 7.08 -6.76
C THR A 146 15.03 6.47 -5.84
N GLN A 147 14.94 7.02 -4.66
CA GLN A 147 13.90 6.70 -3.68
C GLN A 147 13.13 7.98 -3.33
N GLU A 148 11.84 7.85 -3.21
CA GLU A 148 10.98 8.96 -2.80
C GLU A 148 9.90 8.47 -1.84
N VAL A 149 9.74 9.18 -0.71
CA VAL A 149 8.70 8.91 0.29
C VAL A 149 7.53 9.88 0.06
N LYS A 150 6.33 9.36 -0.03
CA LYS A 150 5.10 10.15 -0.18
C LYS A 150 4.13 9.84 0.97
N PRO A 151 3.40 10.86 1.47
CA PRO A 151 2.26 10.62 2.33
C PRO A 151 1.22 9.81 1.56
N MET A 152 0.47 8.98 2.26
CA MET A 152 -0.50 8.08 1.67
C MET A 152 -1.79 8.08 2.48
N ALA A 153 -2.93 8.19 1.80
CA ALA A 153 -4.22 7.82 2.35
C ALA A 153 -4.56 6.39 1.91
N SER A 154 -5.18 5.63 2.81
CA SER A 154 -5.65 4.26 2.57
C SER A 154 -7.16 4.22 2.74
N VAL A 155 -7.86 3.70 1.74
CA VAL A 155 -9.30 3.44 1.79
C VAL A 155 -9.56 2.07 1.22
N GLY A 156 -10.37 1.29 1.90
CA GLY A 156 -10.66 -0.06 1.43
C GLY A 156 -11.84 -0.70 2.11
N GLY A 157 -12.06 -1.95 1.75
CA GLY A 157 -13.10 -2.76 2.37
C GLY A 157 -13.03 -4.19 1.87
N GLY A 158 -13.77 -5.04 2.53
CA GLY A 158 -13.74 -6.45 2.21
C GLY A 158 -14.66 -7.28 3.08
N LEU A 159 -14.38 -8.56 3.05
CA LEU A 159 -15.08 -9.52 3.88
C LEU A 159 -14.07 -10.42 4.61
N LYS A 160 -14.39 -10.75 5.85
CA LYS A 160 -13.66 -11.68 6.70
C LYS A 160 -14.55 -12.89 6.96
N TYR A 161 -14.05 -14.07 6.62
CA TYR A 161 -14.74 -15.35 6.76
C TYR A 161 -14.05 -16.23 7.80
N LYS A 162 -14.78 -16.67 8.80
CA LYS A 162 -14.26 -17.50 9.88
C LYS A 162 -14.07 -18.94 9.40
N LEU A 163 -12.82 -19.40 9.31
CA LEU A 163 -12.44 -20.76 8.92
C LEU A 163 -12.42 -21.71 10.14
N GLY A 164 -12.05 -21.20 11.30
CA GLY A 164 -11.96 -21.93 12.56
C GLY A 164 -12.23 -21.00 13.73
N GLU A 165 -11.95 -21.44 14.95
CA GLU A 165 -12.22 -20.61 16.15
C GLU A 165 -11.43 -19.31 16.14
N ARG A 166 -10.18 -19.34 15.64
CA ARG A 166 -9.23 -18.22 15.68
C ARG A 166 -8.62 -17.88 14.32
N VAL A 167 -9.00 -18.61 13.25
CA VAL A 167 -8.44 -18.44 11.91
C VAL A 167 -9.49 -17.87 10.98
N PHE A 168 -9.08 -16.84 10.23
CA PHE A 168 -9.96 -16.14 9.30
C PHE A 168 -9.31 -16.03 7.91
N LEU A 169 -10.14 -16.19 6.88
CA LEU A 169 -9.85 -15.82 5.51
C LEU A 169 -10.41 -14.42 5.26
N ARG A 170 -9.61 -13.51 4.74
CA ARG A 170 -10.00 -12.14 4.44
C ARG A 170 -9.81 -11.87 2.95
N THR A 171 -10.81 -11.33 2.29
CA THR A 171 -10.69 -10.76 0.95
C THR A 171 -10.87 -9.27 1.07
N GLU A 172 -10.03 -8.52 0.37
CA GLU A 172 -9.94 -7.08 0.55
C GLU A 172 -9.61 -6.39 -0.74
N PHE A 173 -10.20 -5.24 -0.95
CA PHE A 173 -9.84 -4.29 -2.00
C PHE A 173 -9.44 -2.97 -1.37
N ARG A 174 -8.25 -2.48 -1.72
CA ARG A 174 -7.71 -1.20 -1.22
C ARG A 174 -7.39 -0.24 -2.35
N ASP A 175 -7.56 1.04 -2.10
CA ASP A 175 -7.02 2.15 -2.88
C ASP A 175 -6.01 2.91 -2.01
N TYR A 176 -4.75 2.93 -2.46
CA TYR A 176 -3.71 3.76 -1.86
C TYR A 176 -3.56 5.04 -2.68
N ILE A 177 -3.92 6.16 -2.09
CA ILE A 177 -3.92 7.48 -2.72
C ILE A 177 -2.66 8.22 -2.29
N THR A 178 -1.79 8.54 -3.26
CA THR A 178 -0.50 9.21 -3.00
C THR A 178 -0.22 10.33 -3.99
N PRO A 179 0.57 11.35 -3.64
CA PRO A 179 1.15 12.26 -4.62
C PRO A 179 2.08 11.50 -5.58
N PHE A 180 2.13 11.95 -6.85
CA PHE A 180 2.98 11.36 -7.88
C PHE A 180 4.47 11.49 -7.51
N PRO A 181 5.30 10.40 -7.57
CA PRO A 181 6.71 10.41 -7.17
C PRO A 181 7.61 10.96 -8.30
N LYS A 182 7.75 12.28 -8.35
CA LYS A 182 8.46 12.99 -9.43
C LYS A 182 9.98 12.81 -9.42
N ASN A 183 10.56 12.30 -8.33
CA ASN A 183 11.99 11.99 -8.29
C ASN A 183 12.27 10.60 -8.86
N VAL A 184 11.33 9.66 -8.74
CA VAL A 184 11.46 8.29 -9.29
C VAL A 184 11.08 8.24 -10.76
N ILE A 185 10.06 9.01 -11.16
CA ILE A 185 9.66 9.27 -12.54
C ILE A 185 9.77 10.77 -12.77
N ALA A 186 10.95 11.22 -13.18
CA ALA A 186 11.23 12.64 -13.37
C ALA A 186 10.63 13.15 -14.69
N PRO A 187 10.03 14.36 -14.74
CA PRO A 187 9.57 14.92 -15.99
C PRO A 187 10.75 15.19 -16.92
N GLY A 188 10.58 14.90 -18.21
CA GLY A 188 11.51 15.31 -19.25
C GLY A 188 11.56 16.83 -19.44
N SER A 189 12.45 17.34 -20.29
CA SER A 189 12.58 18.78 -20.55
C SER A 189 11.25 19.36 -21.07
N ASN A 190 10.71 20.34 -20.35
CA ASN A 190 9.42 20.99 -20.63
C ASN A 190 8.20 20.04 -20.63
N ALA A 191 8.32 18.86 -20.01
CA ALA A 191 7.22 17.93 -19.84
C ALA A 191 6.37 18.26 -18.60
N LYS A 192 5.04 18.04 -18.72
CA LYS A 192 4.07 18.28 -17.63
C LYS A 192 3.19 17.05 -17.45
N PHE A 193 3.05 16.60 -16.21
CA PHE A 193 2.12 15.53 -15.84
C PHE A 193 0.69 16.08 -15.74
N SER A 194 -0.28 15.32 -16.22
CA SER A 194 -1.71 15.70 -16.17
C SER A 194 -2.32 15.56 -14.78
N SER A 195 -1.76 14.69 -13.93
CA SER A 195 -2.20 14.50 -12.56
C SER A 195 -1.01 14.52 -11.60
N SER A 196 -1.24 15.04 -10.41
CA SER A 196 -0.31 15.00 -9.29
C SER A 196 -0.65 13.93 -8.27
N ILE A 197 -1.73 13.18 -8.48
CA ILE A 197 -2.22 12.13 -7.56
C ILE A 197 -2.24 10.79 -8.29
N LEU A 198 -1.81 9.75 -7.60
CA LEU A 198 -1.88 8.35 -8.01
C LEU A 198 -2.89 7.61 -7.15
N HIS A 199 -3.64 6.74 -7.79
CA HIS A 199 -4.45 5.70 -7.19
C HIS A 199 -3.79 4.34 -7.42
N ASP A 200 -3.70 3.52 -6.40
CA ASP A 200 -3.14 2.18 -6.49
C ASP A 200 -4.16 1.18 -5.95
N PHE A 201 -4.84 0.52 -6.87
CA PHE A 201 -5.89 -0.44 -6.58
C PHE A 201 -5.29 -1.83 -6.32
N ILE A 202 -5.55 -2.36 -5.13
CA ILE A 202 -4.94 -3.61 -4.68
C ILE A 202 -6.00 -4.58 -4.17
N PRO A 203 -6.49 -5.49 -5.02
CA PRO A 203 -7.20 -6.67 -4.55
C PRO A 203 -6.23 -7.62 -3.84
N MET A 204 -6.61 -8.09 -2.65
CA MET A 204 -5.81 -8.98 -1.79
C MET A 204 -6.64 -10.08 -1.17
N VAL A 205 -5.96 -11.19 -0.87
CA VAL A 205 -6.43 -12.24 0.01
C VAL A 205 -5.47 -12.36 1.18
N ALA A 206 -5.99 -12.52 2.39
CA ALA A 206 -5.21 -12.64 3.60
C ALA A 206 -5.69 -13.81 4.46
N LEU A 207 -4.76 -14.38 5.22
CA LEU A 207 -5.06 -15.27 6.32
C LEU A 207 -4.64 -14.58 7.61
N SER A 208 -5.50 -14.66 8.63
CA SER A 208 -5.23 -14.07 9.93
C SER A 208 -5.58 -14.99 11.09
N TYR A 209 -4.95 -14.70 12.23
CA TYR A 209 -5.13 -15.40 13.48
C TYR A 209 -5.44 -14.40 14.59
N GLU A 210 -6.52 -14.64 15.34
CA GLU A 210 -6.91 -13.88 16.54
C GLU A 210 -6.44 -14.60 17.82
N PHE A 211 -5.90 -13.85 18.77
CA PHE A 211 -5.42 -14.40 20.07
C PHE A 211 -5.70 -13.45 21.23
#